data_c7806b11e9b815a67c787352b54e2149
#
_entry.id   c7806b11e9b815a67c787352b54e2149
#
_cell.length_a   1.000
_cell.length_b   1.000
_cell.length_c   1.000
_cell.angle_alpha   90.00
_cell.angle_beta   90.00
_cell.angle_gamma   90.00
#
_symmetry.space_group_name_H-M   'P 1'
#
loop_
_entity.id
_entity.type
_entity.pdbx_description
1 polymer ?
#
loop_
_entity_poly.entity_id
_entity_poly.type
_entity_poly.pdbx_seq_one_letter_code
_entity_poly.pdbx_strand_id
1 'polypeptide(L)'
;MKEFLIAVDAEDRPLHAVDKMNAHREGVLHRAFSIFLFDTQGQVLLQQRALGKYHSPGLWSNSCCGHPRPDEETGAAAVRRLHEELGLQCALQPVAAFLYREAVSKELIEHEYDHVFVGIARDLPQPDPREVREWRWLALPDLHHELARAPAHFTIWLHRIAERFGAEGLQSWRAHALAAS
;
A
#
# COMPACT_ATOMS: atom_id res chain seq x y z
N MET A 1 -4.13 19.72 -9.73
CA MET A 1 -2.95 19.39 -10.58
C MET A 1 -3.14 17.98 -11.10
N LYS A 2 -2.84 17.68 -12.37
CA LYS A 2 -2.90 16.30 -12.89
C LYS A 2 -1.76 15.49 -12.28
N GLU A 3 -2.07 14.29 -11.82
CA GLU A 3 -1.10 13.33 -11.30
C GLU A 3 -0.80 12.29 -12.39
N PHE A 4 0.49 12.02 -12.62
CA PHE A 4 0.95 11.06 -13.60
C PHE A 4 1.61 9.88 -12.93
N LEU A 5 1.37 8.68 -13.47
CA LEU A 5 1.93 7.39 -13.06
C LEU A 5 2.90 6.88 -14.12
N ILE A 6 3.67 5.87 -13.76
CA ILE A 6 4.59 5.18 -14.66
C ILE A 6 3.89 3.92 -15.19
N ALA A 7 3.45 3.94 -16.44
CA ALA A 7 3.01 2.72 -17.12
C ALA A 7 4.20 1.78 -17.30
N VAL A 8 4.00 0.50 -17.02
CA VAL A 8 5.05 -0.53 -17.11
C VAL A 8 4.57 -1.75 -17.90
N ASP A 9 5.49 -2.62 -18.29
CA ASP A 9 5.16 -3.96 -18.77
C ASP A 9 5.16 -5.00 -17.63
N ALA A 10 4.93 -6.27 -17.98
CA ALA A 10 4.86 -7.35 -17.00
C ALA A 10 6.19 -7.65 -16.27
N GLU A 11 7.30 -7.15 -16.79
CA GLU A 11 8.63 -7.22 -16.19
C GLU A 11 9.05 -5.92 -15.48
N ASP A 12 8.08 -5.02 -15.21
CA ASP A 12 8.28 -3.72 -14.54
C ASP A 12 9.18 -2.74 -15.31
N ARG A 13 9.33 -2.91 -16.62
CA ARG A 13 10.07 -1.96 -17.44
C ARG A 13 9.20 -0.74 -17.73
N PRO A 14 9.68 0.49 -17.47
CA PRO A 14 8.90 1.70 -17.70
C PRO A 14 8.63 1.90 -19.19
N LEU A 15 7.38 2.23 -19.54
CA LEU A 15 6.93 2.47 -20.91
C LEU A 15 6.72 3.97 -21.19
N HIS A 16 5.84 4.60 -20.42
CA HIS A 16 5.51 6.02 -20.57
C HIS A 16 4.78 6.57 -19.32
N ALA A 17 4.70 7.87 -19.20
CA ALA A 17 3.85 8.51 -18.20
C ALA A 17 2.38 8.48 -18.64
N VAL A 18 1.47 8.13 -17.74
CA VAL A 18 0.03 8.07 -17.96
C VAL A 18 -0.73 8.88 -16.90
N ASP A 19 -1.77 9.61 -17.30
CA ASP A 19 -2.65 10.30 -16.35
C ASP A 19 -3.29 9.28 -15.41
N LYS A 20 -3.24 9.55 -14.10
CA LYS A 20 -3.71 8.62 -13.05
C LYS A 20 -5.14 8.15 -13.27
N MET A 21 -6.06 9.07 -13.54
CA MET A 21 -7.47 8.71 -13.72
C MET A 21 -7.69 7.89 -14.99
N ASN A 22 -6.94 8.18 -16.06
CA ASN A 22 -7.01 7.38 -17.28
C ASN A 22 -6.44 5.98 -17.05
N ALA A 23 -5.30 5.85 -16.34
CA ALA A 23 -4.73 4.55 -16.01
C ALA A 23 -5.74 3.65 -15.30
N HIS A 24 -6.45 4.19 -14.30
CA HIS A 24 -7.46 3.42 -13.56
C HIS A 24 -8.74 3.16 -14.37
N ARG A 25 -9.18 4.06 -15.24
CA ARG A 25 -10.36 3.85 -16.10
C ARG A 25 -10.10 2.80 -17.18
N GLU A 26 -8.94 2.82 -17.77
CA GLU A 26 -8.54 1.94 -18.87
C GLU A 26 -7.89 0.64 -18.37
N GLY A 27 -7.55 0.57 -17.08
CA GLY A 27 -6.85 -0.56 -16.48
C GLY A 27 -5.43 -0.74 -17.02
N VAL A 28 -4.73 0.38 -17.28
CA VAL A 28 -3.33 0.36 -17.72
C VAL A 28 -2.45 -0.18 -16.59
N LEU A 29 -1.57 -1.14 -16.90
CA LEU A 29 -0.60 -1.64 -15.93
C LEU A 29 0.37 -0.52 -15.57
N HIS A 30 0.46 -0.22 -14.28
CA HIS A 30 1.32 0.85 -13.80
C HIS A 30 2.02 0.46 -12.49
N ARG A 31 3.14 1.14 -12.21
CA ARG A 31 3.94 0.88 -11.01
C ARG A 31 3.30 1.47 -9.78
N ALA A 32 3.26 0.66 -8.73
CA ALA A 32 2.74 1.01 -7.42
C ALA A 32 3.65 0.52 -6.30
N PHE A 33 3.35 0.94 -5.08
CA PHE A 33 3.97 0.38 -3.88
C PHE A 33 2.98 0.27 -2.73
N SER A 34 3.22 -0.75 -1.90
CA SER A 34 2.55 -1.00 -0.64
C SER A 34 3.56 -1.04 0.51
N ILE A 35 3.24 -0.40 1.64
CA ILE A 35 4.08 -0.37 2.83
C ILE A 35 3.37 -1.10 3.97
N PHE A 36 4.09 -1.98 4.67
CA PHE A 36 3.69 -2.58 5.94
C PHE A 36 4.66 -2.12 7.02
N LEU A 37 4.20 -1.25 7.90
CA LEU A 37 4.96 -0.86 9.08
C LEU A 37 4.58 -1.74 10.25
N PHE A 38 5.58 -2.09 11.02
CA PHE A 38 5.40 -2.79 12.28
C PHE A 38 5.88 -1.89 13.44
N ASP A 39 5.28 -2.07 14.62
CA ASP A 39 5.82 -1.52 15.85
C ASP A 39 6.92 -2.45 16.43
N THR A 40 7.52 -2.05 17.53
CA THR A 40 8.55 -2.84 18.22
C THR A 40 8.01 -4.13 18.86
N GLN A 41 6.69 -4.29 18.95
CA GLN A 41 6.00 -5.50 19.42
C GLN A 41 5.59 -6.41 18.26
N GLY A 42 5.78 -5.96 17.00
CA GLY A 42 5.46 -6.71 15.79
C GLY A 42 3.99 -6.64 15.40
N GLN A 43 3.24 -5.66 15.90
CA GLN A 43 1.90 -5.34 15.39
C GLN A 43 2.03 -4.56 14.07
N VAL A 44 1.14 -4.82 13.13
CA VAL A 44 1.09 -4.09 11.86
C VAL A 44 0.25 -2.82 11.99
N LEU A 45 0.72 -1.72 11.40
CA LEU A 45 -0.04 -0.48 11.28
C LEU A 45 -1.04 -0.59 10.12
N LEU A 46 -2.31 -0.41 10.43
CA LEU A 46 -3.37 -0.23 9.44
C LEU A 46 -3.84 1.22 9.43
N GLN A 47 -4.18 1.71 8.24
CA GLN A 47 -4.87 3.00 8.07
C GLN A 47 -6.29 2.80 7.55
N GLN A 48 -7.21 3.65 7.98
CA GLN A 48 -8.53 3.79 7.38
C GLN A 48 -8.50 4.98 6.40
N ARG A 49 -8.80 4.73 5.14
CA ARG A 49 -8.78 5.75 4.09
C ARG A 49 -9.78 6.87 4.37
N ALA A 50 -9.37 8.11 4.10
CA ALA A 50 -10.28 9.26 4.23
C ALA A 50 -11.53 9.11 3.34
N LEU A 51 -12.65 9.65 3.78
CA LEU A 51 -13.92 9.56 3.06
C LEU A 51 -13.92 10.33 1.73
N GLY A 52 -13.00 11.27 1.54
CA GLY A 52 -12.82 12.04 0.32
C GLY A 52 -12.01 11.35 -0.78
N LYS A 53 -11.54 10.14 -0.57
CA LYS A 53 -10.77 9.37 -1.58
C LYS A 53 -11.68 8.97 -2.74
N TYR A 54 -11.17 9.05 -3.98
CA TYR A 54 -11.93 8.80 -5.21
C TYR A 54 -12.35 7.32 -5.40
N HIS A 55 -11.65 6.37 -4.75
CA HIS A 55 -12.07 4.98 -4.62
C HIS A 55 -11.78 4.43 -3.24
N SER A 56 -12.48 3.36 -2.87
CA SER A 56 -12.34 2.68 -1.57
C SER A 56 -12.35 3.62 -0.35
N PRO A 57 -13.20 4.68 -0.30
CA PRO A 57 -13.27 5.58 0.84
C PRO A 57 -13.73 4.84 2.09
N GLY A 58 -13.11 5.14 3.24
CA GLY A 58 -13.46 4.56 4.54
C GLY A 58 -13.04 3.11 4.74
N LEU A 59 -12.37 2.47 3.76
CA LEU A 59 -11.87 1.12 3.94
C LEU A 59 -10.53 1.09 4.68
N TRP A 60 -10.31 0.02 5.42
CA TRP A 60 -9.03 -0.28 6.06
C TRP A 60 -8.03 -0.81 5.03
N SER A 61 -6.79 -0.39 5.16
CA SER A 61 -5.68 -0.76 4.28
C SER A 61 -4.41 -1.01 5.09
N ASN A 62 -3.37 -1.55 4.44
CA ASN A 62 -2.01 -1.56 4.97
C ASN A 62 -1.52 -0.13 5.28
N SER A 63 -0.32 0.02 5.81
CA SER A 63 0.15 1.27 6.41
C SER A 63 0.14 2.45 5.45
N CYS A 64 0.60 2.26 4.22
CA CYS A 64 0.55 3.28 3.17
C CYS A 64 0.62 2.61 1.79
N CYS A 65 -0.02 3.22 0.79
CA CYS A 65 0.05 2.80 -0.60
C CYS A 65 0.16 4.02 -1.51
N GLY A 66 0.76 3.84 -2.67
CA GLY A 66 0.86 4.93 -3.62
C GLY A 66 1.62 4.57 -4.88
N HIS A 67 1.93 5.61 -5.63
CA HIS A 67 2.59 5.46 -6.91
C HIS A 67 3.82 6.37 -6.97
N PRO A 68 4.93 5.92 -7.56
CA PRO A 68 6.03 6.80 -7.90
C PRO A 68 5.59 7.76 -9.01
N ARG A 69 6.10 8.98 -8.96
CA ARG A 69 5.96 9.95 -10.04
C ARG A 69 6.86 9.54 -11.22
N PRO A 70 6.61 10.01 -12.44
CA PRO A 70 7.59 9.86 -13.52
C PRO A 70 8.99 10.32 -13.04
N ASP A 71 10.00 9.52 -13.36
CA ASP A 71 11.41 9.72 -12.97
C ASP A 71 11.70 9.64 -11.46
N GLU A 72 10.73 9.23 -10.63
CA GLU A 72 10.91 9.00 -9.20
C GLU A 72 11.24 7.53 -8.93
N GLU A 73 12.27 7.30 -8.10
CA GLU A 73 12.61 5.96 -7.64
C GLU A 73 11.52 5.45 -6.67
N THR A 74 11.14 4.15 -6.79
CA THR A 74 9.97 3.61 -6.09
C THR A 74 10.11 3.65 -4.56
N GLY A 75 11.30 3.33 -4.01
CA GLY A 75 11.54 3.42 -2.57
C GLY A 75 11.54 4.87 -2.06
N ALA A 76 12.05 5.82 -2.85
CA ALA A 76 11.97 7.24 -2.51
C ALA A 76 10.51 7.74 -2.49
N ALA A 77 9.70 7.30 -3.46
CA ALA A 77 8.26 7.59 -3.48
C ALA A 77 7.54 7.01 -2.26
N ALA A 78 7.89 5.79 -1.85
CA ALA A 78 7.35 5.15 -0.66
C ALA A 78 7.64 5.95 0.61
N VAL A 79 8.90 6.38 0.82
CA VAL A 79 9.30 7.23 1.96
C VAL A 79 8.56 8.57 1.94
N ARG A 80 8.49 9.22 0.78
CA ARG A 80 7.76 10.48 0.62
C ARG A 80 6.29 10.36 0.99
N ARG A 81 5.58 9.35 0.44
CA ARG A 81 4.14 9.16 0.71
C ARG A 81 3.87 8.77 2.14
N LEU A 82 4.73 7.94 2.74
CA LEU A 82 4.63 7.60 4.16
C LEU A 82 4.65 8.85 5.04
N HIS A 83 5.57 9.78 4.74
CA HIS A 83 5.63 11.05 5.44
C HIS A 83 4.41 11.94 5.16
N GLU A 84 3.98 12.05 3.89
CA GLU A 84 2.82 12.87 3.50
C GLU A 84 1.51 12.36 4.13
N GLU A 85 1.28 11.04 4.20
CA GLU A 85 0.03 10.47 4.70
C GLU A 85 -0.01 10.30 6.22
N LEU A 86 1.11 9.89 6.83
CA LEU A 86 1.17 9.48 8.23
C LEU A 86 2.15 10.28 9.09
N GLY A 87 2.91 11.23 8.51
CA GLY A 87 3.94 11.98 9.23
C GLY A 87 5.12 11.13 9.70
N LEU A 88 5.20 9.86 9.27
CA LEU A 88 6.22 8.93 9.72
C LEU A 88 7.45 8.94 8.81
N GLN A 89 8.61 8.69 9.42
CA GLN A 89 9.88 8.48 8.71
C GLN A 89 10.59 7.27 9.32
N CYS A 90 10.89 6.29 8.50
CA CYS A 90 11.69 5.13 8.87
C CYS A 90 12.41 4.55 7.65
N ALA A 91 13.40 3.72 7.89
CA ALA A 91 14.02 2.93 6.82
C ALA A 91 13.01 1.91 6.30
N LEU A 92 12.86 1.85 4.97
CA LEU A 92 12.02 0.89 4.28
C LEU A 92 12.88 -0.14 3.55
N GLN A 93 12.52 -1.41 3.70
CA GLN A 93 13.20 -2.54 3.05
C GLN A 93 12.25 -3.18 2.02
N PRO A 94 12.66 -3.38 0.76
CA PRO A 94 11.87 -4.11 -0.20
C PRO A 94 11.83 -5.60 0.16
N VAL A 95 10.65 -6.21 0.14
CA VAL A 95 10.46 -7.63 0.50
C VAL A 95 9.79 -8.46 -0.56
N ALA A 96 9.02 -7.85 -1.46
CA ALA A 96 8.32 -8.54 -2.55
C ALA A 96 7.96 -7.56 -3.66
N ALA A 97 7.61 -8.12 -4.81
CA ALA A 97 6.87 -7.42 -5.86
C ALA A 97 5.93 -8.42 -6.54
N PHE A 98 4.77 -7.96 -6.98
CA PHE A 98 3.80 -8.80 -7.66
C PHE A 98 2.86 -7.99 -8.54
N LEU A 99 2.23 -8.66 -9.48
CA LEU A 99 1.26 -8.08 -10.39
C LEU A 99 -0.14 -8.52 -9.98
N TYR A 100 -1.08 -7.57 -9.96
CA TYR A 100 -2.49 -7.88 -9.80
C TYR A 100 -3.37 -6.94 -10.63
N ARG A 101 -4.60 -7.38 -10.90
CA ARG A 101 -5.61 -6.61 -11.63
C ARG A 101 -6.98 -6.83 -11.01
N GLU A 102 -7.60 -5.76 -10.51
CA GLU A 102 -8.89 -5.84 -9.82
C GLU A 102 -9.78 -4.62 -10.10
N ALA A 103 -11.07 -4.86 -10.24
CA ALA A 103 -12.05 -3.80 -10.31
C ALA A 103 -12.33 -3.26 -8.89
N VAL A 104 -12.11 -1.96 -8.67
CA VAL A 104 -12.42 -1.29 -7.38
C VAL A 104 -13.76 -0.56 -7.43
N SER A 105 -14.30 -0.36 -8.63
CA SER A 105 -15.65 0.15 -8.88
C SER A 105 -16.11 -0.27 -10.28
N LYS A 106 -17.32 0.15 -10.70
CA LYS A 106 -17.80 -0.08 -12.07
C LYS A 106 -16.93 0.59 -13.14
N GLU A 107 -16.19 1.63 -12.78
CA GLU A 107 -15.46 2.48 -13.72
C GLU A 107 -13.94 2.49 -13.48
N LEU A 108 -13.46 1.88 -12.38
CA LEU A 108 -12.06 1.95 -11.99
C LEU A 108 -11.47 0.56 -11.75
N ILE A 109 -10.28 0.36 -12.29
CA ILE A 109 -9.49 -0.87 -12.22
C ILE A 109 -8.13 -0.53 -11.64
N GLU A 110 -7.75 -1.24 -10.59
CA GLU A 110 -6.36 -1.34 -10.14
C GLU A 110 -5.67 -2.40 -11.00
N HIS A 111 -4.65 -2.00 -11.73
CA HIS A 111 -3.79 -2.92 -12.48
C HIS A 111 -2.36 -2.51 -12.23
N GLU A 112 -1.76 -3.14 -11.22
CA GLU A 112 -0.53 -2.67 -10.62
C GLU A 112 0.58 -3.72 -10.65
N TYR A 113 1.79 -3.24 -10.91
CA TYR A 113 3.02 -3.90 -10.51
C TYR A 113 3.41 -3.31 -9.16
N ASP A 114 3.02 -4.00 -8.08
CA ASP A 114 3.10 -3.49 -6.71
C ASP A 114 4.39 -3.94 -6.02
N HIS A 115 5.21 -2.98 -5.61
CA HIS A 115 6.42 -3.18 -4.82
C HIS A 115 6.09 -3.10 -3.34
N VAL A 116 6.34 -4.17 -2.59
CA VAL A 116 6.05 -4.24 -1.16
C VAL A 116 7.28 -3.89 -0.35
N PHE A 117 7.11 -2.91 0.55
CA PHE A 117 8.13 -2.47 1.50
C PHE A 117 7.70 -2.72 2.93
N VAL A 118 8.67 -2.96 3.80
CA VAL A 118 8.46 -3.09 5.25
C VAL A 118 9.38 -2.16 6.01
N GLY A 119 8.97 -1.78 7.23
CA GLY A 119 9.78 -0.98 8.13
C GLY A 119 9.26 -1.03 9.56
N ILE A 120 10.02 -0.44 10.48
CA ILE A 120 9.63 -0.29 11.88
C ILE A 120 9.30 1.16 12.16
N ALA A 121 8.07 1.42 12.61
CA ALA A 121 7.69 2.73 13.13
C ALA A 121 8.00 2.78 14.63
N ARG A 122 8.80 3.78 15.02
CA ARG A 122 9.15 4.06 16.42
C ARG A 122 8.33 5.21 16.99
N ASP A 123 7.78 6.04 16.11
CA ASP A 123 6.93 7.19 16.45
C ASP A 123 5.46 6.87 16.20
N LEU A 124 4.58 7.63 16.83
CA LEU A 124 3.15 7.54 16.58
C LEU A 124 2.79 8.26 15.27
N PRO A 125 1.87 7.71 14.46
CA PRO A 125 1.38 8.37 13.26
C PRO A 125 0.77 9.75 13.56
N GLN A 126 1.06 10.70 12.68
CA GLN A 126 0.44 12.03 12.62
C GLN A 126 -0.24 12.19 11.26
N PRO A 127 -1.42 11.58 11.07
CA PRO A 127 -2.02 11.47 9.75
C PRO A 127 -2.51 12.80 9.20
N ASP A 128 -2.36 12.98 7.87
CA ASP A 128 -3.11 14.01 7.14
C ASP A 128 -4.58 13.57 7.03
N PRO A 129 -5.55 14.32 7.58
CA PRO A 129 -6.97 13.94 7.56
C PRO A 129 -7.59 13.90 6.15
N ARG A 130 -6.91 14.47 5.14
CA ARG A 130 -7.31 14.38 3.74
C ARG A 130 -6.98 13.01 3.14
N GLU A 131 -6.02 12.29 3.72
CA GLU A 131 -5.54 10.99 3.27
C GLU A 131 -6.04 9.86 4.16
N VAL A 132 -5.94 10.04 5.48
CA VAL A 132 -6.19 9.02 6.50
C VAL A 132 -7.20 9.53 7.51
N ARG A 133 -8.29 8.77 7.68
CA ARG A 133 -9.34 9.06 8.67
C ARG A 133 -8.96 8.58 10.06
N GLU A 134 -8.40 7.37 10.14
CA GLU A 134 -8.08 6.67 11.39
C GLU A 134 -6.93 5.70 11.15
N TRP A 135 -6.23 5.31 12.20
CA TRP A 135 -5.20 4.28 12.17
C TRP A 135 -5.24 3.43 13.42
N ARG A 136 -4.70 2.23 13.33
CA ARG A 136 -4.57 1.32 14.47
C ARG A 136 -3.42 0.34 14.29
N TRP A 137 -2.87 -0.13 15.41
CA TRP A 137 -1.99 -1.30 15.46
C TRP A 137 -2.83 -2.55 15.58
N LEU A 138 -2.43 -3.63 14.91
CA LEU A 138 -3.14 -4.90 14.93
C LEU A 138 -2.15 -6.06 14.87
N ALA A 139 -2.37 -7.10 15.67
CA ALA A 139 -1.58 -8.32 15.55
C ALA A 139 -1.87 -9.04 14.22
N LEU A 140 -0.87 -9.65 13.59
CA LEU A 140 -1.05 -10.32 12.29
C LEU A 140 -2.12 -11.44 12.31
N PRO A 141 -2.26 -12.26 13.38
CA PRO A 141 -3.36 -13.23 13.45
C PRO A 141 -4.74 -12.56 13.43
N ASP A 142 -4.88 -11.41 14.10
CA ASP A 142 -6.14 -10.67 14.15
C ASP A 142 -6.45 -10.03 12.78
N LEU A 143 -5.42 -9.54 12.05
CA LEU A 143 -5.59 -9.06 10.68
C LEU A 143 -6.18 -10.16 9.78
N HIS A 144 -5.61 -11.37 9.81
CA HIS A 144 -6.13 -12.50 9.03
C HIS A 144 -7.57 -12.86 9.41
N HIS A 145 -7.87 -12.85 10.71
CA HIS A 145 -9.23 -13.11 11.21
C HIS A 145 -10.22 -12.04 10.72
N GLU A 146 -9.86 -10.77 10.82
CA GLU A 146 -10.72 -9.66 10.38
C GLU A 146 -10.92 -9.65 8.85
N LEU A 147 -9.87 -9.89 8.05
CA LEU A 147 -9.98 -10.02 6.59
C LEU A 147 -10.97 -11.13 6.19
N ALA A 148 -10.96 -12.26 6.90
CA ALA A 148 -11.88 -13.37 6.64
C ALA A 148 -13.31 -13.05 7.10
N ARG A 149 -13.47 -12.41 8.27
CA ARG A 149 -14.78 -12.16 8.88
C ARG A 149 -15.54 -10.99 8.26
N ALA A 150 -14.82 -9.95 7.87
CA ALA A 150 -15.42 -8.69 7.39
C ALA A 150 -14.70 -8.17 6.13
N PRO A 151 -14.62 -8.96 5.04
CA PRO A 151 -13.80 -8.63 3.86
C PRO A 151 -14.18 -7.28 3.24
N ALA A 152 -15.45 -6.89 3.27
CA ALA A 152 -15.92 -5.62 2.71
C ALA A 152 -15.39 -4.37 3.44
N HIS A 153 -14.78 -4.51 4.60
CA HIS A 153 -14.18 -3.40 5.33
C HIS A 153 -12.74 -3.10 4.93
N PHE A 154 -12.14 -3.90 4.06
CA PHE A 154 -10.74 -3.80 3.66
C PHE A 154 -10.60 -3.56 2.17
N THR A 155 -9.50 -2.92 1.81
CA THR A 155 -9.17 -2.65 0.41
C THR A 155 -8.83 -3.93 -0.35
N ILE A 156 -9.14 -3.94 -1.65
CA ILE A 156 -8.92 -5.13 -2.47
C ILE A 156 -7.43 -5.50 -2.57
N TRP A 157 -6.52 -4.52 -2.65
CA TRP A 157 -5.09 -4.80 -2.71
C TRP A 157 -4.56 -5.43 -1.42
N LEU A 158 -5.06 -5.04 -0.23
CA LEU A 158 -4.70 -5.72 1.02
C LEU A 158 -5.14 -7.19 1.00
N HIS A 159 -6.33 -7.50 0.44
CA HIS A 159 -6.75 -8.87 0.21
C HIS A 159 -5.80 -9.62 -0.73
N ARG A 160 -5.42 -9.02 -1.86
CA ARG A 160 -4.51 -9.65 -2.83
C ARG A 160 -3.14 -9.92 -2.24
N ILE A 161 -2.61 -9.00 -1.44
CA ILE A 161 -1.37 -9.20 -0.70
C ILE A 161 -1.51 -10.37 0.29
N ALA A 162 -2.57 -10.36 1.11
CA ALA A 162 -2.80 -11.41 2.09
C ALA A 162 -3.02 -12.80 1.45
N GLU A 163 -3.73 -12.87 0.32
CA GLU A 163 -3.93 -14.10 -0.46
C GLU A 163 -2.61 -14.59 -1.11
N ARG A 164 -1.84 -13.67 -1.68
CA ARG A 164 -0.61 -14.00 -2.41
C ARG A 164 0.49 -14.52 -1.51
N PHE A 165 0.67 -13.90 -0.34
CA PHE A 165 1.79 -14.16 0.56
C PHE A 165 1.41 -14.93 1.82
N GLY A 166 0.13 -14.94 2.17
CA GLY A 166 -0.40 -15.68 3.31
C GLY A 166 0.11 -15.19 4.67
N ALA A 167 -0.28 -15.90 5.71
CA ALA A 167 0.15 -15.60 7.08
C ALA A 167 1.66 -15.73 7.25
N GLU A 168 2.28 -16.76 6.65
CA GLU A 168 3.71 -17.03 6.74
C GLU A 168 4.54 -15.91 6.09
N GLY A 169 4.10 -15.40 4.91
CA GLY A 169 4.77 -14.29 4.25
C GLY A 169 4.76 -13.02 5.09
N LEU A 170 3.60 -12.65 5.64
CA LEU A 170 3.48 -11.48 6.53
C LEU A 170 4.30 -11.64 7.82
N GLN A 171 4.37 -12.85 8.39
CA GLN A 171 5.24 -13.13 9.53
C GLN A 171 6.73 -13.02 9.18
N SER A 172 7.13 -13.50 8.00
CA SER A 172 8.50 -13.36 7.50
C SER A 172 8.88 -11.88 7.31
N TRP A 173 7.97 -11.07 6.74
CA TRP A 173 8.16 -9.64 6.57
C TRP A 173 8.32 -8.90 7.89
N ARG A 174 7.51 -9.24 8.90
CA ARG A 174 7.66 -8.73 10.26
C ARG A 174 9.04 -9.06 10.84
N ALA A 175 9.46 -10.32 10.73
CA ALA A 175 10.77 -10.76 11.22
C ALA A 175 11.91 -10.01 10.51
N HIS A 176 11.79 -9.83 9.19
CA HIS A 176 12.77 -9.07 8.39
C HIS A 176 12.86 -7.60 8.84
N ALA A 177 11.72 -6.92 9.02
CA ALA A 177 11.68 -5.54 9.49
C ALA A 177 12.32 -5.38 10.88
N LEU A 178 12.04 -6.30 11.81
CA LEU A 178 12.61 -6.29 13.16
C LEU A 178 14.12 -6.57 13.18
N ALA A 179 14.63 -7.38 12.26
CA ALA A 179 16.07 -7.68 12.18
C ALA A 179 16.90 -6.55 11.55
N ALA A 180 16.27 -5.68 10.75
CA ALA A 180 16.92 -4.57 10.06
C ALA A 180 16.83 -3.22 10.81
N SER A 181 16.21 -3.20 12.01
CA SER A 181 15.87 -2.00 12.79
C SER A 181 16.92 -1.58 13.85
#